data_770aa96c851391db1496eb4b7de4e2c3
#
_entry.id   770aa96c851391db1496eb4b7de4e2c3
#
_cell.length_a   1.000
_cell.length_b   1.000
_cell.length_c   1.000
_cell.angle_alpha   90.00
_cell.angle_beta   90.00
_cell.angle_gamma   90.00
#
_symmetry.space_group_name_H-M   'P 1'
#
loop_
_entity.id
_entity.type
_entity.pdbx_description
1 polymer ?
#
loop_
_entity_poly.entity_id
_entity_poly.type
_entity_poly.pdbx_seq_one_letter_code
_entity_poly.pdbx_strand_id
1 'polypeptide(L)'
;MILSTEQLYAIDPDVIVLPTSNGYHPASELLNSSDFEKLEELKAIKNKRVYAMPWSPMNCARRVEYPIDILIIAKAAYPQLFSDIKVHKFVLDFYKDVYGVSEEQAKALRSEQILDWTVEYDF
;
A
#
# COMPACT_ATOMS: atom_id res chain seq x y z
N MET A 1 -3.17 -18.41 -6.14
CA MET A 1 -4.64 -18.54 -6.24
C MET A 1 -5.14 -17.35 -7.02
N ILE A 2 -5.96 -17.55 -8.04
CA ILE A 2 -6.60 -16.48 -8.81
C ILE A 2 -8.06 -16.47 -8.35
N LEU A 3 -8.55 -15.32 -7.86
CA LEU A 3 -9.94 -15.13 -7.49
C LEU A 3 -10.74 -14.71 -8.73
N SER A 4 -11.91 -15.30 -8.93
CA SER A 4 -12.85 -14.82 -9.95
C SER A 4 -13.59 -13.56 -9.45
N THR A 5 -14.18 -12.81 -10.38
CA THR A 5 -15.00 -11.63 -10.06
C THR A 5 -16.17 -12.03 -9.12
N GLU A 6 -16.81 -13.17 -9.34
CA GLU A 6 -17.91 -13.66 -8.51
C GLU A 6 -17.44 -13.98 -7.09
N GLN A 7 -16.22 -14.54 -6.94
CA GLN A 7 -15.64 -14.81 -5.62
C GLN A 7 -15.31 -13.51 -4.89
N LEU A 8 -14.82 -12.49 -5.59
CA LEU A 8 -14.58 -11.16 -5.01
C LEU A 8 -15.87 -10.52 -4.53
N TYR A 9 -16.95 -10.62 -5.31
CA TYR A 9 -18.27 -10.14 -4.90
C TYR A 9 -18.84 -10.91 -3.71
N ALA A 10 -18.62 -12.21 -3.65
CA ALA A 10 -19.07 -13.03 -2.52
C ALA A 10 -18.33 -12.66 -1.21
N ILE A 11 -17.06 -12.24 -1.31
CA ILE A 11 -16.25 -11.77 -0.17
C ILE A 11 -16.63 -10.34 0.21
N ASP A 12 -16.88 -9.47 -0.77
CA ASP A 12 -17.15 -8.03 -0.64
C ASP A 12 -16.23 -7.35 0.38
N PRO A 13 -14.90 -7.31 0.14
CA PRO A 13 -13.92 -6.87 1.12
C PRO A 13 -14.07 -5.39 1.48
N ASP A 14 -13.83 -5.04 2.75
CA ASP A 14 -13.80 -3.65 3.21
C ASP A 14 -12.51 -2.91 2.80
N VAL A 15 -11.45 -3.64 2.50
CA VAL A 15 -10.14 -3.10 2.09
C VAL A 15 -9.45 -4.06 1.12
N ILE A 16 -8.76 -3.50 0.13
CA ILE A 16 -7.91 -4.24 -0.81
C ILE A 16 -6.49 -3.71 -0.68
N VAL A 17 -5.53 -4.62 -0.51
CA VAL A 17 -4.10 -4.31 -0.54
C VAL A 17 -3.48 -5.03 -1.72
N LEU A 18 -2.85 -4.28 -2.61
CA LEU A 18 -2.25 -4.78 -3.85
C LEU A 18 -0.79 -5.17 -3.61
N PRO A 19 -0.45 -6.47 -3.75
CA PRO A 19 0.93 -6.93 -3.61
C PRO A 19 1.77 -6.58 -4.84
N THR A 20 3.08 -6.80 -4.74
CA THR A 20 4.04 -6.52 -5.81
C THR A 20 4.60 -7.79 -6.47
N SER A 21 3.86 -8.91 -6.43
CA SER A 21 4.37 -10.22 -6.88
C SER A 21 4.67 -10.32 -8.38
N ASN A 22 4.04 -9.51 -9.22
CA ASN A 22 4.27 -9.47 -10.67
C ASN A 22 4.59 -8.06 -11.17
N GLY A 23 5.03 -7.17 -10.30
CA GLY A 23 5.26 -5.77 -10.58
C GLY A 23 4.59 -4.88 -9.53
N TYR A 24 4.74 -3.57 -9.70
CA TYR A 24 4.05 -2.60 -8.86
C TYR A 24 2.61 -2.40 -9.36
N HIS A 25 1.65 -2.47 -8.45
CA HIS A 25 0.23 -2.28 -8.72
C HIS A 25 -0.29 -1.04 -7.97
N PRO A 26 -0.41 0.13 -8.61
CA PRO A 26 -0.98 1.32 -7.97
C PRO A 26 -2.47 1.14 -7.69
N ALA A 27 -2.98 1.80 -6.65
CA ALA A 27 -4.41 1.78 -6.33
C ALA A 27 -5.30 2.24 -7.50
N SER A 28 -4.78 3.15 -8.34
CA SER A 28 -5.47 3.64 -9.53
C SER A 28 -5.77 2.55 -10.57
N GLU A 29 -5.05 1.44 -10.55
CA GLU A 29 -5.30 0.29 -11.41
C GLU A 29 -6.71 -0.28 -11.20
N LEU A 30 -7.18 -0.35 -9.95
CA LEU A 30 -8.55 -0.77 -9.64
C LEU A 30 -9.55 0.39 -9.59
N LEU A 31 -9.11 1.60 -9.21
CA LEU A 31 -10.01 2.72 -8.99
C LEU A 31 -10.39 3.46 -10.29
N ASN A 32 -9.53 3.43 -11.31
CA ASN A 32 -9.66 4.26 -12.50
C ASN A 32 -9.60 3.49 -13.83
N SER A 33 -9.44 2.18 -13.80
CA SER A 33 -9.29 1.37 -15.01
C SER A 33 -10.63 0.83 -15.51
N SER A 34 -10.90 1.01 -16.80
CA SER A 34 -12.05 0.39 -17.48
C SER A 34 -12.04 -1.14 -17.45
N ASP A 35 -10.86 -1.75 -17.29
CA ASP A 35 -10.71 -3.20 -17.24
C ASP A 35 -11.36 -3.79 -15.97
N PHE A 36 -11.56 -2.98 -14.95
CA PHE A 36 -12.13 -3.36 -13.66
C PHE A 36 -13.47 -2.70 -13.34
N GLU A 37 -14.17 -2.13 -14.32
CA GLU A 37 -15.53 -1.55 -14.15
C GLU A 37 -16.49 -2.50 -13.41
N LYS A 38 -16.34 -3.81 -13.67
CA LYS A 38 -17.15 -4.84 -12.99
C LYS A 38 -16.92 -4.92 -11.47
N LEU A 39 -15.89 -4.27 -10.93
CA LEU A 39 -15.58 -4.28 -9.50
C LEU A 39 -16.06 -3.03 -8.76
N GLU A 40 -16.64 -2.05 -9.47
CA GLU A 40 -17.07 -0.76 -8.90
C GLU A 40 -18.04 -0.89 -7.71
N GLU A 41 -18.81 -1.98 -7.69
CA GLU A 41 -19.79 -2.22 -6.64
C GLU A 41 -19.21 -2.73 -5.31
N LEU A 42 -17.94 -3.18 -5.30
CA LEU A 42 -17.26 -3.63 -4.09
C LEU A 42 -17.09 -2.49 -3.07
N LYS A 43 -17.30 -2.79 -1.80
CA LYS A 43 -17.14 -1.81 -0.70
C LYS A 43 -15.78 -1.13 -0.69
N ALA A 44 -14.68 -1.89 -0.89
CA ALA A 44 -13.34 -1.34 -0.92
C ALA A 44 -13.16 -0.31 -2.04
N ILE A 45 -13.74 -0.56 -3.22
CA ILE A 45 -13.67 0.35 -4.37
C ILE A 45 -14.51 1.60 -4.11
N LYS A 46 -15.78 1.44 -3.73
CA LYS A 46 -16.69 2.55 -3.39
C LYS A 46 -16.11 3.49 -2.34
N ASN A 47 -15.48 2.93 -1.32
CA ASN A 47 -14.90 3.68 -0.20
C ASN A 47 -13.45 4.11 -0.46
N LYS A 48 -12.89 3.85 -1.65
CA LYS A 48 -11.50 4.15 -2.03
C LYS A 48 -10.47 3.57 -1.06
N ARG A 49 -10.76 2.40 -0.51
CA ARG A 49 -9.89 1.67 0.43
C ARG A 49 -9.07 0.61 -0.31
N VAL A 50 -8.32 1.08 -1.30
CA VAL A 50 -7.37 0.30 -2.09
C VAL A 50 -5.98 0.88 -1.88
N TYR A 51 -5.03 0.07 -1.46
CA TYR A 51 -3.68 0.50 -1.10
C TYR A 51 -2.64 -0.35 -1.82
N ALA A 52 -1.57 0.30 -2.29
CA ALA A 52 -0.44 -0.36 -2.91
C ALA A 52 0.64 -0.70 -1.88
N MET A 53 1.25 -1.87 -1.99
CA MET A 53 2.42 -2.22 -1.20
C MET A 53 3.68 -1.56 -1.77
N PRO A 54 4.74 -1.35 -0.95
CA PRO A 54 6.01 -0.82 -1.42
C PRO A 54 6.59 -1.66 -2.55
N TRP A 55 7.16 -1.02 -3.57
CA TRP A 55 7.89 -1.73 -4.62
C TRP A 55 9.13 -2.44 -4.06
N SER A 56 9.32 -3.67 -4.47
CA SER A 56 10.55 -4.42 -4.22
C SER A 56 10.83 -5.34 -5.40
N PRO A 57 12.03 -5.29 -5.97
CA PRO A 57 12.41 -6.15 -7.09
C PRO A 57 12.49 -7.64 -6.73
N MET A 58 12.53 -7.96 -5.43
CA MET A 58 12.59 -9.34 -4.92
C MET A 58 11.50 -9.57 -3.87
N ASN A 59 10.31 -9.89 -4.32
CA ASN A 59 9.10 -10.04 -3.48
C ASN A 59 9.20 -11.07 -2.35
N CYS A 60 10.08 -12.05 -2.47
CA CYS A 60 10.26 -13.10 -1.47
C CYS A 60 11.50 -12.90 -0.58
N ALA A 61 12.27 -11.83 -0.79
CA ALA A 61 13.43 -11.53 0.02
C ALA A 61 13.02 -11.04 1.41
N ARG A 62 13.70 -11.53 2.43
CA ARG A 62 13.60 -10.94 3.76
C ARG A 62 14.19 -9.55 3.72
N ARG A 63 13.41 -8.56 4.10
CA ARG A 63 13.81 -7.16 4.06
C ARG A 63 13.76 -6.55 5.45
N VAL A 64 14.69 -5.63 5.69
CA VAL A 64 14.70 -4.86 6.94
C VAL A 64 13.46 -3.94 7.01
N GLU A 65 12.94 -3.50 5.84
CA GLU A 65 11.77 -2.64 5.67
C GLU A 65 10.42 -3.30 5.98
N TYR A 66 10.41 -4.57 6.35
CA TYR A 66 9.18 -5.30 6.69
C TYR A 66 8.23 -4.58 7.67
N PRO A 67 8.70 -3.79 8.65
CA PRO A 67 7.82 -2.98 9.50
C PRO A 67 6.97 -1.97 8.74
N ILE A 68 7.47 -1.43 7.62
CA ILE A 68 6.72 -0.51 6.75
C ILE A 68 5.54 -1.25 6.11
N ASP A 69 5.78 -2.46 5.60
CA ASP A 69 4.75 -3.31 4.99
C ASP A 69 3.62 -3.61 5.99
N ILE A 70 4.01 -4.02 7.22
CA ILE A 70 3.05 -4.32 8.29
C ILE A 70 2.24 -3.08 8.66
N LEU A 71 2.87 -1.92 8.78
CA LEU A 71 2.19 -0.69 9.16
C LEU A 71 1.16 -0.27 8.09
N ILE A 72 1.51 -0.38 6.80
CA ILE A 72 0.58 -0.09 5.70
C ILE A 72 -0.66 -0.99 5.81
N ILE A 73 -0.46 -2.31 5.97
CA ILE A 73 -1.56 -3.28 6.08
C ILE A 73 -2.41 -3.00 7.33
N ALA A 74 -1.76 -2.78 8.48
CA ALA A 74 -2.45 -2.54 9.75
C ALA A 74 -3.31 -1.26 9.70
N LYS A 75 -2.75 -0.16 9.18
CA LYS A 75 -3.48 1.10 9.02
C LYS A 75 -4.59 1.00 7.98
N ALA A 76 -4.36 0.32 6.86
CA ALA A 76 -5.38 0.07 5.86
C ALA A 76 -6.56 -0.73 6.44
N ALA A 77 -6.28 -1.76 7.26
CA ALA A 77 -7.31 -2.59 7.87
C ALA A 77 -8.04 -1.89 9.03
N TYR A 78 -7.28 -1.18 9.88
CA TYR A 78 -7.78 -0.58 11.14
C TYR A 78 -7.43 0.90 11.24
N PRO A 79 -7.92 1.78 10.36
CA PRO A 79 -7.51 3.18 10.29
C PRO A 79 -7.75 3.95 11.60
N GLN A 80 -8.76 3.58 12.38
CA GLN A 80 -9.07 4.25 13.65
C GLN A 80 -8.01 3.99 14.73
N LEU A 81 -7.41 2.78 14.74
CA LEU A 81 -6.38 2.39 15.69
C LEU A 81 -5.02 3.01 15.38
N PHE A 82 -4.83 3.49 14.14
CA PHE A 82 -3.58 4.07 13.64
C PHE A 82 -3.79 5.51 13.15
N SER A 83 -4.82 6.20 13.67
CA SER A 83 -5.19 7.56 13.22
C SER A 83 -4.10 8.60 13.49
N ASP A 84 -3.33 8.42 14.55
CA ASP A 84 -2.22 9.28 14.99
C ASP A 84 -0.89 8.96 14.29
N ILE A 85 -0.82 7.86 13.55
CA ILE A 85 0.39 7.43 12.84
C ILE A 85 0.28 7.81 11.36
N LYS A 86 1.26 8.57 10.86
CA LYS A 86 1.40 8.87 9.44
C LYS A 86 2.48 7.96 8.84
N VAL A 87 2.09 7.10 7.90
CA VAL A 87 3.02 6.16 7.26
C VAL A 87 4.17 6.91 6.58
N HIS A 88 3.87 8.01 5.88
CA HIS A 88 4.92 8.79 5.20
C HIS A 88 5.98 9.36 6.16
N LYS A 89 5.61 9.69 7.41
CA LYS A 89 6.55 10.14 8.45
C LYS A 89 7.32 8.95 9.03
N PHE A 90 6.60 7.88 9.35
CA PHE A 90 7.21 6.64 9.85
C PHE A 90 8.30 6.12 8.90
N VAL A 91 8.05 6.14 7.59
CA VAL A 91 9.01 5.70 6.56
C VAL A 91 10.29 6.53 6.61
N LEU A 92 10.20 7.86 6.75
CA LEU A 92 11.39 8.71 6.85
C LEU A 92 12.17 8.46 8.13
N ASP A 93 11.49 8.36 9.26
CA ASP A 93 12.11 8.09 10.55
C ASP A 93 12.75 6.70 10.55
N PHE A 94 12.07 5.69 10.01
CA PHE A 94 12.61 4.35 9.84
C PHE A 94 13.95 4.36 9.08
N TYR A 95 14.00 5.02 7.93
CA TYR A 95 15.25 5.06 7.13
C TYR A 95 16.37 5.82 7.83
N LYS A 96 16.05 6.93 8.51
CA LYS A 96 17.04 7.68 9.29
C LYS A 96 17.59 6.86 10.45
N ASP A 97 16.72 6.19 11.21
CA ASP A 97 17.10 5.47 12.42
C ASP A 97 17.81 4.15 12.11
N VAL A 98 17.36 3.42 11.07
CA VAL A 98 17.90 2.10 10.73
C VAL A 98 19.14 2.19 9.84
N TYR A 99 19.14 3.10 8.88
CA TYR A 99 20.24 3.23 7.91
C TYR A 99 21.18 4.41 8.18
N GLY A 100 20.85 5.30 9.11
CA GLY A 100 21.64 6.47 9.42
C GLY A 100 21.76 7.49 8.28
N VAL A 101 20.75 7.53 7.41
CA VAL A 101 20.73 8.41 6.22
C VAL A 101 20.16 9.78 6.53
N SER A 102 20.46 10.78 5.68
CA SER A 102 19.84 12.11 5.79
C SER A 102 18.35 12.08 5.44
N GLU A 103 17.64 13.17 5.76
CA GLU A 103 16.22 13.29 5.40
C GLU A 103 15.99 13.27 3.88
N GLU A 104 16.87 13.91 3.11
CA GLU A 104 16.82 13.91 1.64
C GLU A 104 17.02 12.50 1.08
N GLN A 105 17.95 11.75 1.66
CA GLN A 105 18.18 10.36 1.28
C GLN A 105 17.00 9.46 1.67
N ALA A 106 16.40 9.69 2.84
CA ALA A 106 15.20 8.97 3.27
C ALA A 106 14.00 9.23 2.33
N LYS A 107 13.83 10.47 1.87
CA LYS A 107 12.82 10.82 0.86
C LYS A 107 13.08 10.12 -0.47
N ALA A 108 14.34 10.08 -0.91
CA ALA A 108 14.70 9.36 -2.13
C ALA A 108 14.40 7.85 -2.02
N LEU A 109 14.75 7.23 -0.89
CA LEU A 109 14.43 5.82 -0.63
C LEU A 109 12.92 5.55 -0.62
N ARG A 110 12.11 6.44 -0.04
CA ARG A 110 10.65 6.36 -0.11
C ARG A 110 10.16 6.38 -1.55
N SER A 111 10.66 7.30 -2.36
CA SER A 111 10.29 7.42 -3.78
C SER A 111 10.72 6.20 -4.59
N GLU A 112 11.90 5.64 -4.33
CA GLU A 112 12.36 4.37 -4.96
C GLU A 112 11.44 3.18 -4.62
N GLN A 113 10.84 3.19 -3.44
CA GLN A 113 9.84 2.20 -3.02
C GLN A 113 8.43 2.51 -3.55
N ILE A 114 8.26 3.54 -4.35
CA ILE A 114 6.99 4.05 -4.90
C ILE A 114 5.96 4.28 -3.78
N LEU A 115 6.40 4.87 -2.68
CA LEU A 115 5.56 5.20 -1.52
C LEU A 115 5.13 6.67 -1.44
N ASP A 116 5.35 7.47 -2.50
CA ASP A 116 5.00 8.90 -2.50
C ASP A 116 3.49 9.13 -2.40
N TRP A 117 2.67 8.15 -2.80
CA TRP A 117 1.23 8.18 -2.58
C TRP A 117 0.86 8.33 -1.10
N THR A 118 1.72 7.87 -0.16
CA THR A 118 1.46 8.03 1.28
C THR A 118 1.52 9.49 1.72
N VAL A 119 2.26 10.34 0.99
CA VAL A 119 2.28 11.80 1.19
C VAL A 119 1.06 12.44 0.56
N GLU A 120 0.72 12.06 -0.68
CA GLU A 120 -0.40 12.61 -1.44
C GLU A 120 -1.74 12.43 -0.72
N TYR A 121 -1.92 11.29 -0.05
CA TYR A 121 -3.14 10.96 0.70
C TYR A 121 -3.04 11.26 2.21
N ASP A 122 -1.93 11.83 2.67
CA ASP A 122 -1.64 12.05 4.10
C ASP A 122 -1.84 10.75 4.94
N PHE A 123 -1.48 9.64 4.34
CA PHE A 123 -1.66 8.29 4.89
C PHE A 123 -0.68 7.96 6.01
#